data_c43cf8c08f81fee48948fbfeb04f8cf1
#
_entry.id   c43cf8c08f81fee48948fbfeb04f8cf1
#
_cell.length_a   1.000
_cell.length_b   1.000
_cell.length_c   1.000
_cell.angle_alpha   90.00
_cell.angle_beta   90.00
_cell.angle_gamma   90.00
#
_symmetry.space_group_name_H-M   'P 1'
#
loop_
_entity.id
_entity.type
_entity.pdbx_description
1 polymer ?
#
loop_
_entity_poly.entity_id
_entity_poly.type
_entity_poly.pdbx_seq_one_letter_code
_entity_poly.pdbx_strand_id
1 'polypeptide(L)'
;MAVKHYKDEIPPSGGRTYKVNGVVSTIEDTTAYQQEGSGFGAADVNAACILECNYSKSGTVHSLTTENTATENLKFYATAAFNRGDTFTLNGAAIAAKTLNGEALDTNFFKANSMVECLLRNSTLFFMGQNKTIVDDGDGTAYRFGLENGYLYIEED
;
A
#
# COMPACT_ATOMS: atom_id res chain seq x y z
N MET A 1 2.55 -6.73 6.36
CA MET A 1 2.56 -5.84 7.56
C MET A 1 2.22 -6.64 8.79
N ALA A 2 3.07 -6.60 9.83
CA ALA A 2 2.65 -7.13 11.11
C ALA A 2 1.62 -6.16 11.70
N VAL A 3 0.41 -6.64 11.96
CA VAL A 3 -0.61 -5.85 12.65
C VAL A 3 -0.09 -5.52 14.05
N LYS A 4 0.06 -4.24 14.36
CA LYS A 4 0.46 -3.81 15.69
C LYS A 4 -0.77 -3.89 16.61
N HIS A 5 -0.70 -4.80 17.58
CA HIS A 5 -1.71 -4.89 18.61
C HIS A 5 -1.34 -3.96 19.77
N TYR A 6 -2.15 -2.95 19.98
CA TYR A 6 -2.02 -2.08 21.15
C TYR A 6 -2.59 -2.80 22.38
N LYS A 7 -1.92 -2.60 23.47
CA LYS A 7 -2.35 -3.14 24.76
C LYS A 7 -2.79 -1.98 25.66
N ASP A 8 -3.90 -2.17 26.34
CA ASP A 8 -4.32 -1.24 27.38
C ASP A 8 -3.39 -1.36 28.61
N GLU A 9 -3.20 -0.25 29.30
CA GLU A 9 -2.50 -0.26 30.57
C GLU A 9 -3.38 -0.93 31.62
N ILE A 10 -2.83 -1.91 32.32
CA ILE A 10 -3.52 -2.62 33.40
C ILE A 10 -2.91 -2.19 34.73
N PRO A 11 -3.52 -1.28 35.48
CA PRO A 11 -3.05 -0.91 36.80
C PRO A 11 -3.23 -2.07 37.79
N PRO A 12 -2.45 -2.11 38.87
CA PRO A 12 -2.67 -3.08 39.93
C PRO A 12 -4.07 -2.90 40.55
N SER A 13 -4.52 -3.91 41.29
CA SER A 13 -5.86 -3.92 41.90
C SER A 13 -6.21 -2.73 42.83
N GLY A 14 -5.20 -1.97 43.27
CA GLY A 14 -5.35 -0.76 44.06
C GLY A 14 -5.54 0.55 43.27
N GLY A 15 -5.59 0.44 41.91
CA GLY A 15 -5.67 1.63 41.04
C GLY A 15 -4.29 2.27 40.74
N ARG A 16 -4.32 3.40 40.08
CA ARG A 16 -3.13 4.19 39.77
C ARG A 16 -2.66 5.00 40.96
N THR A 17 -1.36 5.05 41.18
CA THR A 17 -0.76 5.89 42.21
C THR A 17 0.03 7.03 41.57
N TYR A 18 -0.06 8.21 42.18
CA TYR A 18 0.62 9.41 41.69
C TYR A 18 1.50 9.99 42.77
N LYS A 19 2.65 10.49 42.39
CA LYS A 19 3.53 11.26 43.25
C LYS A 19 3.48 12.73 42.83
N VAL A 20 3.05 13.57 43.74
CA VAL A 20 3.05 15.02 43.55
C VAL A 20 4.30 15.56 44.22
N ASN A 21 5.28 15.96 43.41
CA ASN A 21 6.47 16.65 43.93
C ASN A 21 6.02 18.07 44.33
N GLY A 22 6.28 18.51 45.54
CA GLY A 22 5.81 19.74 46.15
C GLY A 22 6.08 21.08 45.40
N VAL A 23 6.38 21.01 44.11
CA VAL A 23 6.42 22.10 43.14
C VAL A 23 5.31 21.83 42.12
N VAL A 24 4.45 22.81 41.96
CA VAL A 24 3.11 22.81 41.37
C VAL A 24 2.97 22.30 39.93
N SER A 25 3.87 21.56 39.32
CA SER A 25 3.73 21.26 37.91
C SER A 25 4.09 19.85 37.45
N THR A 26 4.50 18.95 38.31
CA THR A 26 4.85 17.59 37.84
C THR A 26 4.09 16.55 38.65
N ILE A 27 3.13 15.92 37.99
CA ILE A 27 2.51 14.68 38.47
C ILE A 27 3.26 13.53 37.85
N GLU A 28 3.92 12.72 38.67
CA GLU A 28 4.60 11.51 38.24
C GLU A 28 3.71 10.31 38.57
N ASP A 29 3.35 9.53 37.54
CA ASP A 29 2.64 8.26 37.76
C ASP A 29 3.66 7.23 38.26
N THR A 30 3.53 6.83 39.51
CA THR A 30 4.38 5.83 40.16
C THR A 30 3.70 4.46 40.23
N THR A 31 2.65 4.24 39.44
CA THR A 31 1.90 2.98 39.43
C THR A 31 2.80 1.87 38.87
N ALA A 32 2.90 0.76 39.62
CA ALA A 32 3.51 -0.46 39.11
C ALA A 32 2.46 -1.23 38.30
N TYR A 33 2.43 -1.00 37.01
CA TYR A 33 1.47 -1.67 36.13
C TYR A 33 1.74 -3.17 36.05
N GLN A 34 0.71 -3.98 36.03
CA GLN A 34 0.81 -5.41 35.72
C GLN A 34 1.10 -5.63 34.23
N GLN A 35 0.68 -4.67 33.41
CA GLN A 35 0.97 -4.59 31.98
C GLN A 35 1.08 -3.11 31.62
N GLU A 36 2.22 -2.74 31.04
CA GLU A 36 2.36 -1.40 30.49
C GLU A 36 1.65 -1.30 29.13
N GLY A 37 1.03 -0.16 28.87
CA GLY A 37 0.41 0.13 27.59
C GLY A 37 1.44 0.27 26.46
N SER A 38 1.02 0.02 25.25
CA SER A 38 1.85 0.23 24.06
C SER A 38 1.96 1.71 23.73
N GLY A 39 3.19 2.20 23.54
CA GLY A 39 3.40 3.56 23.05
C GLY A 39 2.83 3.71 21.63
N PHE A 40 2.05 4.78 21.40
CA PHE A 40 1.62 5.20 20.07
C PHE A 40 2.48 6.38 19.63
N GLY A 41 3.19 6.23 18.53
CA GLY A 41 4.17 7.20 18.07
C GLY A 41 4.05 7.55 16.59
N ALA A 42 4.88 8.48 16.14
CA ALA A 42 4.94 8.90 14.75
C ALA A 42 5.16 7.74 13.78
N ALA A 43 5.93 6.72 14.19
CA ALA A 43 6.14 5.52 13.37
C ALA A 43 4.84 4.73 13.10
N ASP A 44 3.93 4.71 14.07
CA ASP A 44 2.64 4.01 13.93
C ASP A 44 1.70 4.76 13.00
N VAL A 45 1.70 6.09 13.10
CA VAL A 45 0.95 6.97 12.19
C VAL A 45 1.49 6.83 10.78
N ASN A 46 2.81 6.90 10.60
CA ASN A 46 3.44 6.81 9.30
C ASN A 46 3.23 5.44 8.64
N ALA A 47 3.22 4.35 9.44
CA ALA A 47 2.94 3.01 8.92
C ALA A 47 1.47 2.82 8.48
N ALA A 48 0.55 3.61 9.04
CA ALA A 48 -0.87 3.56 8.67
C ALA A 48 -1.21 4.49 7.48
N CYS A 49 -0.33 5.44 7.13
CA CYS A 49 -0.57 6.38 6.05
C CYS A 49 -0.32 5.76 4.67
N ILE A 50 -1.08 6.22 3.68
CA ILE A 50 -0.77 5.98 2.26
C ILE A 50 0.31 6.96 1.85
N LEU A 51 1.44 6.46 1.37
CA LEU A 51 2.56 7.28 0.97
C LEU A 51 2.51 7.61 -0.51
N GLU A 52 2.59 8.89 -0.84
CA GLU A 52 2.69 9.36 -2.21
C GLU A 52 4.13 9.23 -2.73
N CYS A 53 4.28 8.52 -3.86
CA CYS A 53 5.56 8.37 -4.54
C CYS A 53 5.66 9.34 -5.71
N ASN A 54 6.86 9.86 -5.96
CA ASN A 54 7.16 10.51 -7.22
C ASN A 54 7.20 9.45 -8.32
N TYR A 55 6.56 9.78 -9.47
CA TYR A 55 6.46 8.89 -10.61
C TYR A 55 7.14 9.48 -11.83
N SER A 56 7.81 8.61 -12.58
CA SER A 56 8.28 8.92 -13.94
C SER A 56 8.23 7.67 -14.81
N LYS A 57 8.16 7.83 -16.14
CA LYS A 57 8.27 6.74 -17.11
C LYS A 57 9.34 7.06 -18.14
N SER A 58 10.21 6.09 -18.41
CA SER A 58 11.21 6.14 -19.47
C SER A 58 11.19 4.83 -20.26
N GLY A 59 10.84 4.91 -21.55
CA GLY A 59 10.63 3.72 -22.37
C GLY A 59 9.52 2.83 -21.75
N THR A 60 9.89 1.61 -21.42
CA THR A 60 8.99 0.61 -20.79
C THR A 60 9.11 0.56 -19.26
N VAL A 61 9.89 1.47 -18.64
CA VAL A 61 10.15 1.42 -17.20
C VAL A 61 9.36 2.53 -16.49
N HIS A 62 8.49 2.12 -15.57
CA HIS A 62 7.81 3.00 -14.60
C HIS A 62 8.65 3.09 -13.33
N SER A 63 9.10 4.27 -12.99
CA SER A 63 9.95 4.51 -11.81
C SER A 63 9.18 5.19 -10.71
N LEU A 64 9.18 4.60 -9.54
CA LEU A 64 8.63 5.15 -8.31
C LEU A 64 9.77 5.51 -7.37
N THR A 65 9.73 6.71 -6.80
CA THR A 65 10.68 7.12 -5.77
C THR A 65 9.95 7.65 -4.54
N THR A 66 10.42 7.24 -3.38
CA THR A 66 9.89 7.67 -2.09
C THR A 66 11.00 7.76 -1.06
N GLU A 67 10.92 8.74 -0.16
CA GLU A 67 11.87 8.91 0.93
C GLU A 67 11.60 7.96 2.11
N ASN A 68 10.38 7.43 2.20
CA ASN A 68 9.97 6.57 3.31
C ASN A 68 9.48 5.23 2.79
N THR A 69 10.10 4.15 3.23
CA THR A 69 9.71 2.77 2.90
C THR A 69 9.05 2.04 4.06
N ALA A 70 8.68 2.77 5.13
CA ALA A 70 8.08 2.18 6.33
C ALA A 70 6.60 1.77 6.13
N THR A 71 5.94 2.29 5.10
CA THR A 71 4.55 1.92 4.76
C THR A 71 4.50 0.93 3.60
N GLU A 72 3.51 0.04 3.66
CA GLU A 72 3.21 -0.87 2.56
C GLU A 72 2.23 -0.25 1.55
N ASN A 73 1.51 0.81 1.93
CA ASN A 73 0.51 1.46 1.09
C ASN A 73 1.15 2.60 0.31
N LEU A 74 1.25 2.45 -0.98
CA LEU A 74 1.83 3.44 -1.88
C LEU A 74 0.76 3.95 -2.85
N LYS A 75 0.85 5.24 -3.22
CA LYS A 75 0.08 5.85 -4.30
C LYS A 75 0.99 6.72 -5.15
N PHE A 76 0.64 6.88 -6.42
CA PHE A 76 1.35 7.77 -7.32
C PHE A 76 0.43 8.29 -8.42
N TYR A 77 0.76 9.44 -8.97
CA TYR A 77 0.08 9.99 -10.13
C TYR A 77 0.77 9.52 -11.40
N ALA A 78 0.14 8.61 -12.14
CA ALA A 78 0.67 8.07 -13.38
C ALA A 78 0.49 9.07 -14.51
N THR A 79 1.58 9.60 -15.07
CA THR A 79 1.54 10.49 -16.24
C THR A 79 1.48 9.73 -17.57
N ALA A 80 1.67 8.41 -17.55
CA ALA A 80 1.60 7.51 -18.70
C ALA A 80 0.81 6.24 -18.36
N ALA A 81 0.15 5.66 -19.36
CA ALA A 81 -0.54 4.38 -19.21
C ALA A 81 0.44 3.23 -19.07
N PHE A 82 0.01 2.15 -18.43
CA PHE A 82 0.72 0.88 -18.39
C PHE A 82 0.45 0.10 -19.66
N ASN A 83 1.51 -0.46 -20.27
CA ASN A 83 1.41 -1.40 -21.37
C ASN A 83 1.92 -2.76 -20.92
N ARG A 84 1.36 -3.82 -21.47
CA ARG A 84 1.81 -5.19 -21.19
C ARG A 84 3.30 -5.31 -21.49
N GLY A 85 4.07 -5.81 -20.54
CA GLY A 85 5.52 -5.90 -20.62
C GLY A 85 6.30 -4.69 -20.09
N ASP A 86 5.60 -3.61 -19.69
CA ASP A 86 6.23 -2.54 -18.93
C ASP A 86 6.70 -3.09 -17.56
N THR A 87 7.76 -2.50 -17.04
CA THR A 87 8.39 -2.91 -15.77
C THR A 87 8.38 -1.78 -14.76
N PHE A 88 8.63 -2.11 -13.50
CA PHE A 88 8.70 -1.13 -12.42
C PHE A 88 10.06 -1.09 -11.75
N THR A 89 10.43 0.09 -11.26
CA THR A 89 11.50 0.27 -10.28
C THR A 89 10.96 1.02 -9.06
N LEU A 90 11.48 0.68 -7.88
CA LEU A 90 11.25 1.43 -6.64
C LEU A 90 12.60 1.89 -6.10
N ASN A 91 12.78 3.21 -5.96
CA ASN A 91 14.05 3.82 -5.56
C ASN A 91 15.25 3.33 -6.39
N GLY A 92 15.03 3.16 -7.71
CA GLY A 92 16.06 2.70 -8.65
C GLY A 92 16.27 1.18 -8.72
N ALA A 93 15.72 0.40 -7.80
CA ALA A 93 15.80 -1.06 -7.83
C ALA A 93 14.61 -1.66 -8.60
N ALA A 94 14.87 -2.66 -9.47
CA ALA A 94 13.81 -3.37 -10.16
C ALA A 94 12.89 -4.08 -9.16
N ILE A 95 11.59 -3.99 -9.40
CA ILE A 95 10.58 -4.57 -8.53
C ILE A 95 9.49 -5.25 -9.37
N ALA A 96 9.01 -6.41 -8.91
CA ALA A 96 7.90 -7.10 -9.53
C ALA A 96 6.58 -6.32 -9.36
N ALA A 97 5.71 -6.38 -10.36
CA ALA A 97 4.40 -5.76 -10.35
C ALA A 97 3.33 -6.78 -10.72
N LYS A 98 2.28 -6.87 -9.91
CA LYS A 98 1.23 -7.87 -10.04
C LYS A 98 -0.13 -7.30 -9.66
N THR A 99 -1.19 -7.95 -10.12
CA THR A 99 -2.53 -7.74 -9.57
C THR A 99 -2.61 -8.27 -8.13
N LEU A 100 -3.66 -7.95 -7.39
CA LEU A 100 -3.90 -8.51 -6.05
C LEU A 100 -4.03 -10.05 -6.06
N ASN A 101 -4.43 -10.63 -7.19
CA ASN A 101 -4.53 -12.08 -7.38
C ASN A 101 -3.18 -12.73 -7.76
N GLY A 102 -2.11 -11.92 -7.94
CA GLY A 102 -0.79 -12.43 -8.27
C GLY A 102 -0.50 -12.58 -9.77
N GLU A 103 -1.42 -12.14 -10.63
CA GLU A 103 -1.27 -12.17 -12.09
C GLU A 103 -0.39 -11.02 -12.59
N ALA A 104 0.13 -11.15 -13.82
CA ALA A 104 0.77 -10.03 -14.52
C ALA A 104 -0.24 -8.93 -14.84
N LEU A 105 0.22 -7.69 -14.95
CA LEU A 105 -0.64 -6.56 -15.32
C LEU A 105 -0.86 -6.53 -16.83
N ASP A 106 -2.09 -6.27 -17.26
CA ASP A 106 -2.46 -6.10 -18.65
C ASP A 106 -2.26 -4.68 -19.17
N THR A 107 -2.30 -4.53 -20.48
CA THR A 107 -2.32 -3.22 -21.14
C THR A 107 -3.48 -2.37 -20.62
N ASN A 108 -3.20 -1.10 -20.36
CA ASN A 108 -4.15 -0.15 -19.77
C ASN A 108 -4.72 -0.59 -18.40
N PHE A 109 -3.97 -1.38 -17.63
CA PHE A 109 -4.33 -1.67 -16.23
C PHE A 109 -4.61 -0.37 -15.47
N PHE A 110 -3.80 0.65 -15.69
CA PHE A 110 -4.10 2.02 -15.36
C PHE A 110 -3.83 2.96 -16.55
N LYS A 111 -4.54 4.07 -16.59
CA LYS A 111 -4.45 5.06 -17.67
C LYS A 111 -3.47 6.18 -17.31
N ALA A 112 -2.99 6.88 -18.34
CA ALA A 112 -2.30 8.15 -18.14
C ALA A 112 -3.20 9.16 -17.40
N ASN A 113 -2.59 10.04 -16.62
CA ASN A 113 -3.25 11.06 -15.82
C ASN A 113 -4.25 10.49 -14.80
N SER A 114 -3.89 9.40 -14.16
CA SER A 114 -4.68 8.78 -13.10
C SER A 114 -3.89 8.58 -11.81
N MET A 115 -4.60 8.63 -10.69
CA MET A 115 -4.05 8.23 -9.41
C MET A 115 -4.10 6.70 -9.31
N VAL A 116 -2.99 6.10 -8.94
CA VAL A 116 -2.82 4.65 -8.82
C VAL A 116 -2.40 4.31 -7.41
N GLU A 117 -3.02 3.29 -6.84
CA GLU A 117 -2.68 2.75 -5.52
C GLU A 117 -2.15 1.34 -5.64
N CYS A 118 -1.15 1.02 -4.84
CA CYS A 118 -0.58 -0.32 -4.76
C CYS A 118 -0.07 -0.64 -3.36
N LEU A 119 0.10 -1.93 -3.09
CA LEU A 119 0.65 -2.47 -1.86
C LEU A 119 2.06 -2.99 -2.12
N LEU A 120 3.03 -2.58 -1.31
CA LEU A 120 4.38 -3.13 -1.33
C LEU A 120 4.47 -4.30 -0.35
N ARG A 121 4.63 -5.52 -0.85
CA ARG A 121 4.84 -6.72 -0.04
C ARG A 121 5.89 -7.63 -0.63
N ASN A 122 6.81 -8.11 0.18
CA ASN A 122 7.83 -9.09 -0.22
C ASN A 122 8.53 -8.68 -1.53
N SER A 123 8.94 -7.40 -1.64
CA SER A 123 9.57 -6.84 -2.85
C SER A 123 8.72 -6.99 -4.12
N THR A 124 7.40 -6.91 -3.96
CA THR A 124 6.43 -6.92 -5.07
C THR A 124 5.41 -5.81 -4.85
N LEU A 125 5.09 -5.08 -5.91
CA LEU A 125 3.98 -4.13 -5.95
C LEU A 125 2.72 -4.87 -6.37
N PHE A 126 1.71 -4.88 -5.50
CA PHE A 126 0.39 -5.42 -5.78
C PHE A 126 -0.57 -4.28 -6.06
N PHE A 127 -1.04 -4.20 -7.28
CA PHE A 127 -1.92 -3.12 -7.74
C PHE A 127 -3.38 -3.42 -7.45
N MET A 128 -4.08 -2.40 -6.97
CA MET A 128 -5.52 -2.47 -6.77
C MET A 128 -6.21 -2.31 -8.11
N GLY A 129 -7.04 -3.27 -8.46
CA GLY A 129 -7.75 -3.36 -9.74
C GLY A 129 -7.75 -4.79 -10.25
N GLN A 130 -8.38 -4.94 -11.39
CA GLN A 130 -8.43 -6.23 -12.09
C GLN A 130 -7.97 -6.04 -13.53
N ASN A 131 -7.36 -7.06 -14.07
CA ASN A 131 -7.12 -7.13 -15.50
C ASN A 131 -8.47 -7.00 -16.23
N LYS A 132 -8.45 -6.31 -17.35
CA LYS A 132 -9.62 -6.17 -18.22
C LYS A 132 -9.75 -7.34 -19.19
N THR A 133 -8.74 -8.18 -19.22
CA THR A 133 -8.62 -9.33 -20.10
C THR A 133 -9.08 -10.60 -19.37
N ILE A 134 -9.88 -11.39 -20.05
CA ILE A 134 -10.27 -12.75 -19.62
C ILE A 134 -9.45 -13.72 -20.47
N VAL A 135 -8.81 -14.67 -19.84
CA VAL A 135 -8.02 -15.69 -20.53
C VAL A 135 -8.83 -16.96 -20.63
N ASP A 136 -8.92 -17.53 -21.82
CA ASP A 136 -9.49 -18.85 -22.02
C ASP A 136 -8.56 -19.91 -21.42
N ASP A 137 -9.07 -20.73 -20.51
CA ASP A 137 -8.29 -21.78 -19.85
C ASP A 137 -7.91 -22.93 -20.79
N GLY A 138 -8.56 -23.02 -21.94
CA GLY A 138 -8.33 -24.12 -22.89
C GLY A 138 -7.12 -23.88 -23.80
N ASP A 139 -6.97 -22.70 -24.33
CA ASP A 139 -5.89 -22.38 -25.30
C ASP A 139 -5.03 -21.18 -24.89
N GLY A 140 -5.37 -20.49 -23.81
CA GLY A 140 -4.66 -19.32 -23.32
C GLY A 140 -4.96 -18.03 -24.09
N THR A 141 -5.95 -18.05 -24.99
CA THR A 141 -6.38 -16.87 -25.73
C THR A 141 -6.94 -15.81 -24.79
N ALA A 142 -6.45 -14.61 -24.94
CA ALA A 142 -6.88 -13.47 -24.13
C ALA A 142 -8.01 -12.71 -24.83
N TYR A 143 -9.07 -12.40 -24.09
CA TYR A 143 -10.22 -11.66 -24.58
C TYR A 143 -10.48 -10.45 -23.69
N ARG A 144 -10.98 -9.37 -24.29
CA ARG A 144 -11.45 -8.22 -23.53
C ARG A 144 -12.87 -7.85 -23.91
N PHE A 145 -13.59 -7.31 -22.95
CA PHE A 145 -14.90 -6.73 -23.18
C PHE A 145 -14.78 -5.25 -23.53
N GLY A 146 -15.53 -4.83 -24.53
CA GLY A 146 -15.70 -3.44 -24.90
C GLY A 146 -17.16 -3.06 -25.08
N LEU A 147 -17.43 -1.75 -25.14
CA LEU A 147 -18.71 -1.17 -25.51
C LEU A 147 -18.49 -0.28 -26.71
N GLU A 148 -19.18 -0.59 -27.80
CA GLU A 148 -19.19 0.25 -29.00
C GLU A 148 -20.63 0.55 -29.41
N ASN A 149 -20.94 1.82 -29.56
CA ASN A 149 -22.30 2.29 -29.90
C ASN A 149 -23.40 1.74 -28.98
N GLY A 150 -23.08 1.47 -27.72
CA GLY A 150 -24.02 0.90 -26.74
C GLY A 150 -24.15 -0.63 -26.77
N TYR A 151 -23.41 -1.32 -27.63
CA TYR A 151 -23.37 -2.78 -27.70
C TYR A 151 -22.13 -3.32 -27.01
N LEU A 152 -22.33 -4.35 -26.21
CA LEU A 152 -21.23 -5.13 -25.62
C LEU A 152 -20.59 -6.00 -26.68
N TYR A 153 -19.29 -5.96 -26.81
CA TYR A 153 -18.54 -6.87 -27.68
C TYR A 153 -17.41 -7.54 -26.91
N ILE A 154 -16.95 -8.66 -27.44
CA ILE A 154 -15.78 -9.39 -26.98
C ILE A 154 -14.82 -9.45 -28.15
N GLU A 155 -13.59 -9.06 -27.93
CA GLU A 155 -12.53 -9.17 -28.94
C GLU A 155 -11.33 -9.88 -28.35
N GLU A 156 -10.57 -10.55 -29.20
CA GLU A 156 -9.28 -11.14 -28.88
C GLU A 156 -8.26 -10.02 -28.66
N ASP A 157 -7.45 -10.12 -27.57
CA ASP A 157 -6.54 -9.06 -27.13
C ASP A 157 -5.17 -9.15 -27.85
#